data_67dd51440073a25dc66e7e798200da3e
#
_entry.id   67dd51440073a25dc66e7e798200da3e
#
_cell.length_a   1.000
_cell.length_b   1.000
_cell.length_c   1.000
_cell.angle_alpha   90.00
_cell.angle_beta   90.00
_cell.angle_gamma   90.00
#
_symmetry.space_group_name_H-M   'P 1'
#
loop_
_entity.id
_entity.type
_entity.pdbx_description
1 polymer ?
#
loop_
_entity_poly.entity_id
_entity_poly.type
_entity_poly.pdbx_seq_one_letter_code
_entity_poly.pdbx_strand_id
1 'polypeptide(L)'
;IICTLFTKSYNSTKSGLLYFLLGSVGSIIVLFGLTLLYSEIGLLNMNDISNIYNNGSLAYLSYGSSYNNIILGYIFIIIGLLFKIGTWPFHNWLINIYANTPTIITIWISIITKISILTVLYTIISNSSNALLGYVSQTFNNGDGSLSIINSIPLLLGIISLFSIIFGAFGGLGQFTIKRIIGYSGLVNSGYFIFIILSNNNSTLSTYIFNIYQYSLTHIVWFMLILVNGLYYSNNKILNKLYNKNGS
;
A
#
# COMPACT_ATOMS: atom_id res chain seq x y z
N ILE A 1 -15.70 8.73 1.67
CA ILE A 1 -17.03 8.41 1.09
C ILE A 1 -17.83 9.70 0.90
N ILE A 2 -18.10 10.47 1.94
CA ILE A 2 -18.88 11.72 1.85
C ILE A 2 -18.31 12.66 0.77
N CYS A 3 -16.99 12.84 0.75
CA CYS A 3 -16.32 13.69 -0.25
C CYS A 3 -16.48 13.16 -1.69
N THR A 4 -16.47 11.86 -1.91
CA THR A 4 -16.67 11.26 -3.24
C THR A 4 -18.12 11.33 -3.69
N LEU A 5 -19.07 11.34 -2.76
CA LEU A 5 -20.51 11.48 -3.03
C LEU A 5 -20.92 12.94 -3.27
N PHE A 6 -20.10 13.92 -2.85
CA PHE A 6 -20.42 15.33 -2.96
C PHE A 6 -20.59 15.81 -4.43
N THR A 7 -19.84 15.22 -5.35
CA THR A 7 -20.05 15.47 -6.78
C THR A 7 -21.14 14.55 -7.31
N LYS A 8 -22.31 15.12 -7.67
CA LYS A 8 -23.51 14.41 -8.15
C LYS A 8 -23.33 13.75 -9.54
N SER A 9 -22.16 13.16 -9.82
CA SER A 9 -21.91 12.42 -11.05
C SER A 9 -21.97 10.91 -10.80
N TYR A 10 -22.60 10.16 -11.69
CA TYR A 10 -22.71 8.70 -11.62
C TYR A 10 -21.34 8.01 -11.39
N ASN A 11 -20.32 8.47 -12.09
CA ASN A 11 -18.98 7.90 -12.00
C ASN A 11 -18.33 8.12 -10.61
N SER A 12 -18.57 9.29 -10.02
CA SER A 12 -18.05 9.61 -8.69
C SER A 12 -18.76 8.82 -7.59
N THR A 13 -20.10 8.65 -7.68
CA THR A 13 -20.84 7.85 -6.70
C THR A 13 -20.46 6.38 -6.78
N LYS A 14 -20.30 5.83 -7.99
CA LYS A 14 -19.82 4.46 -8.21
C LYS A 14 -18.42 4.25 -7.63
N SER A 15 -17.50 5.18 -7.86
CA SER A 15 -16.14 5.09 -7.31
C SER A 15 -16.11 5.18 -5.79
N GLY A 16 -16.98 6.00 -5.19
CA GLY A 16 -17.11 6.10 -3.74
C GLY A 16 -17.61 4.82 -3.08
N LEU A 17 -18.62 4.17 -3.68
CA LEU A 17 -19.12 2.88 -3.23
C LEU A 17 -18.06 1.77 -3.36
N LEU A 18 -17.35 1.71 -4.49
CA LEU A 18 -16.25 0.76 -4.67
C LEU A 18 -15.13 0.95 -3.65
N TYR A 19 -14.76 2.20 -3.35
CA TYR A 19 -13.75 2.49 -2.33
C TYR A 19 -14.18 2.01 -0.94
N PHE A 20 -15.46 2.19 -0.61
CA PHE A 20 -16.00 1.72 0.67
C PHE A 20 -16.01 0.19 0.76
N LEU A 21 -16.59 -0.48 -0.23
CA LEU A 21 -16.72 -1.93 -0.22
C LEU A 21 -15.36 -2.63 -0.23
N LEU A 22 -14.46 -2.22 -1.12
CA LEU A 22 -13.13 -2.84 -1.20
C LEU A 22 -12.23 -2.45 -0.03
N GLY A 23 -12.35 -1.21 0.47
CA GLY A 23 -11.66 -0.79 1.69
C GLY A 23 -12.08 -1.60 2.93
N SER A 24 -13.37 -1.96 3.04
CA SER A 24 -13.86 -2.80 4.12
C SER A 24 -13.32 -4.24 4.03
N VAL A 25 -13.23 -4.82 2.83
CA VAL A 25 -12.61 -6.14 2.61
C VAL A 25 -11.16 -6.14 3.12
N GLY A 26 -10.35 -5.13 2.73
CA GLY A 26 -8.99 -5.01 3.23
C GLY A 26 -8.91 -4.88 4.77
N SER A 27 -9.90 -4.22 5.40
CA SER A 27 -9.96 -4.11 6.87
C SER A 27 -10.29 -5.44 7.54
N ILE A 28 -11.20 -6.22 6.98
CA ILE A 28 -11.57 -7.54 7.48
C ILE A 28 -10.36 -8.48 7.44
N ILE A 29 -9.58 -8.47 6.37
CA ILE A 29 -8.37 -9.29 6.24
C ILE A 29 -7.35 -8.93 7.33
N VAL A 30 -7.11 -7.63 7.56
CA VAL A 30 -6.20 -7.17 8.62
C VAL A 30 -6.70 -7.59 10.00
N LEU A 31 -7.99 -7.39 10.29
CA LEU A 31 -8.58 -7.79 11.57
C LEU A 31 -8.48 -9.29 11.81
N PHE A 32 -8.72 -10.10 10.78
CA PHE A 32 -8.55 -11.55 10.89
C PHE A 32 -7.11 -11.93 11.23
N GLY A 33 -6.11 -11.29 10.59
CA GLY A 33 -4.71 -11.49 10.95
C GLY A 33 -4.39 -11.10 12.40
N LEU A 34 -4.94 -9.98 12.87
CA LEU A 34 -4.76 -9.52 14.26
C LEU A 34 -5.41 -10.49 15.27
N THR A 35 -6.58 -11.06 14.97
CA THR A 35 -7.22 -12.05 15.86
C THR A 35 -6.39 -13.32 15.97
N LEU A 36 -5.76 -13.79 14.89
CA LEU A 36 -4.85 -14.93 14.93
C LEU A 36 -3.61 -14.65 15.79
N LEU A 37 -3.03 -13.46 15.68
CA LEU A 37 -1.89 -13.08 16.54
C LEU A 37 -2.30 -13.00 18.02
N TYR A 38 -3.44 -12.36 18.29
CA TYR A 38 -3.90 -12.19 19.66
C TYR A 38 -4.27 -13.53 20.33
N SER A 39 -4.83 -14.47 19.62
CA SER A 39 -5.18 -15.79 20.17
C SER A 39 -3.97 -16.58 20.63
N GLU A 40 -2.79 -16.38 20.01
CA GLU A 40 -1.58 -17.13 20.35
C GLU A 40 -0.67 -16.38 21.35
N ILE A 41 -0.55 -15.05 21.21
CA ILE A 41 0.40 -14.25 21.98
C ILE A 41 -0.27 -13.57 23.19
N GLY A 42 -1.56 -13.22 23.06
CA GLY A 42 -2.30 -12.47 24.08
C GLY A 42 -1.93 -10.97 24.18
N LEU A 43 -1.06 -10.46 23.30
CA LEU A 43 -0.58 -9.09 23.25
C LEU A 43 -0.86 -8.45 21.89
N LEU A 44 -1.14 -7.13 21.90
CA LEU A 44 -1.33 -6.34 20.69
C LEU A 44 -0.25 -5.26 20.50
N ASN A 45 0.53 -4.98 21.54
CA ASN A 45 1.58 -3.99 21.46
C ASN A 45 2.80 -4.58 20.71
N MET A 46 3.18 -3.98 19.59
CA MET A 46 4.26 -4.47 18.72
C MET A 46 5.62 -4.51 19.43
N ASN A 47 5.88 -3.58 20.35
CA ASN A 47 7.14 -3.56 21.11
C ASN A 47 7.22 -4.74 22.08
N ASP A 48 6.12 -5.07 22.76
CA ASP A 48 6.07 -6.20 23.68
C ASP A 48 6.19 -7.52 22.91
N ILE A 49 5.56 -7.62 21.76
CA ILE A 49 5.70 -8.76 20.85
C ILE A 49 7.17 -8.92 20.41
N SER A 50 7.85 -7.85 20.02
CA SER A 50 9.26 -7.90 19.63
C SER A 50 10.18 -8.29 20.79
N ASN A 51 9.89 -7.84 22.02
CA ASN A 51 10.64 -8.21 23.22
C ASN A 51 10.49 -9.69 23.57
N ILE A 52 9.29 -10.26 23.42
CA ILE A 52 9.05 -11.70 23.60
C ILE A 52 9.88 -12.51 22.59
N TYR A 53 9.97 -12.05 21.35
CA TYR A 53 10.79 -12.66 20.31
C TYR A 53 12.28 -12.62 20.65
N ASN A 54 12.79 -11.44 21.06
CA ASN A 54 14.21 -11.25 21.36
C ASN A 54 14.68 -12.01 22.62
N ASN A 55 13.80 -12.18 23.60
CA ASN A 55 14.12 -12.88 24.86
C ASN A 55 14.04 -14.41 24.75
N GLY A 56 13.78 -14.96 23.57
CA GLY A 56 13.74 -16.41 23.36
C GLY A 56 12.60 -17.13 24.06
N SER A 57 11.68 -16.39 24.71
CA SER A 57 10.52 -16.97 25.42
C SER A 57 9.54 -17.67 24.47
N LEU A 58 9.62 -17.40 23.18
CA LEU A 58 8.91 -18.16 22.12
C LEU A 58 9.50 -19.54 21.85
N ALA A 59 10.67 -19.88 22.40
CA ALA A 59 11.18 -21.24 22.30
C ALA A 59 10.19 -22.26 22.90
N TYR A 60 9.37 -21.83 23.87
CA TYR A 60 8.28 -22.65 24.42
C TYR A 60 7.07 -22.77 23.49
N LEU A 61 6.83 -21.78 22.61
CA LEU A 61 5.77 -21.80 21.60
C LEU A 61 6.23 -22.46 20.28
N SER A 62 7.54 -22.68 20.10
CA SER A 62 8.15 -23.17 18.86
C SER A 62 7.88 -24.64 18.55
N TYR A 63 7.31 -25.38 19.47
CA TYR A 63 6.96 -26.80 19.29
C TYR A 63 5.45 -26.94 19.09
N GLY A 64 4.91 -26.63 17.88
CA GLY A 64 3.53 -26.98 17.58
C GLY A 64 2.78 -26.07 16.61
N SER A 65 1.49 -26.29 16.51
CA SER A 65 0.53 -25.56 15.66
C SER A 65 0.47 -24.05 15.92
N SER A 66 0.80 -23.60 17.13
CA SER A 66 0.79 -22.20 17.54
C SER A 66 1.71 -21.30 16.72
N TYR A 67 2.88 -21.79 16.35
CA TYR A 67 3.85 -21.03 15.55
C TYR A 67 3.34 -20.76 14.12
N ASN A 68 2.72 -21.75 13.50
CA ASN A 68 2.16 -21.60 12.17
C ASN A 68 1.02 -20.57 12.15
N ASN A 69 0.21 -20.49 13.21
CA ASN A 69 -0.87 -19.52 13.33
C ASN A 69 -0.34 -18.08 13.46
N ILE A 70 0.77 -17.87 14.16
CA ILE A 70 1.42 -16.56 14.28
C ILE A 70 1.89 -16.08 12.91
N ILE A 71 2.59 -16.93 12.15
CA ILE A 71 3.06 -16.59 10.80
C ILE A 71 1.88 -16.30 9.88
N LEU A 72 0.86 -17.12 9.93
CA LEU A 72 -0.36 -16.94 9.17
C LEU A 72 -1.02 -15.60 9.50
N GLY A 73 -1.06 -15.21 10.79
CA GLY A 73 -1.54 -13.92 11.23
C GLY A 73 -0.77 -12.74 10.61
N TYR A 74 0.56 -12.80 10.61
CA TYR A 74 1.40 -11.78 9.95
C TYR A 74 1.15 -11.74 8.44
N ILE A 75 1.03 -12.87 7.77
CA ILE A 75 0.74 -12.95 6.34
C ILE A 75 -0.60 -12.26 6.03
N PHE A 76 -1.66 -12.51 6.80
CA PHE A 76 -2.95 -11.86 6.59
C PHE A 76 -2.90 -10.34 6.81
N ILE A 77 -2.18 -9.87 7.84
CA ILE A 77 -2.01 -8.43 8.08
C ILE A 77 -1.30 -7.79 6.90
N ILE A 78 -0.19 -8.38 6.44
CA ILE A 78 0.59 -7.86 5.31
C ILE A 78 -0.27 -7.84 4.04
N ILE A 79 -0.96 -8.93 3.70
CA ILE A 79 -1.83 -9.00 2.52
C ILE A 79 -2.94 -7.95 2.61
N GLY A 80 -3.58 -7.77 3.76
CA GLY A 80 -4.63 -6.77 3.94
C GLY A 80 -4.13 -5.33 3.79
N LEU A 81 -2.91 -5.03 4.26
CA LEU A 81 -2.25 -3.73 4.05
C LEU A 81 -1.87 -3.52 2.59
N LEU A 82 -1.30 -4.53 1.92
CA LEU A 82 -0.97 -4.49 0.50
C LEU A 82 -2.21 -4.31 -0.39
N PHE A 83 -3.32 -4.95 -0.02
CA PHE A 83 -4.61 -4.74 -0.68
C PHE A 83 -5.06 -3.28 -0.60
N LYS A 84 -4.94 -2.64 0.59
CA LYS A 84 -5.31 -1.23 0.79
C LYS A 84 -4.38 -0.26 0.04
N ILE A 85 -3.09 -0.56 -0.09
CA ILE A 85 -2.14 0.24 -0.88
C ILE A 85 -2.47 0.11 -2.38
N GLY A 86 -3.07 -1.00 -2.78
CA GLY A 86 -3.33 -1.34 -4.17
C GLY A 86 -2.06 -1.75 -4.92
N THR A 87 -1.25 -2.65 -4.33
CA THR A 87 -0.11 -3.28 -4.99
C THR A 87 -0.57 -4.43 -5.88
N TRP A 88 0.30 -4.93 -6.75
CA TRP A 88 0.00 -6.15 -7.48
C TRP A 88 -0.24 -7.33 -6.50
N PRO A 89 -1.24 -8.18 -6.71
CA PRO A 89 -2.21 -8.24 -7.81
C PRO A 89 -3.45 -7.33 -7.64
N PHE A 90 -3.62 -6.66 -6.53
CA PHE A 90 -4.83 -5.92 -6.13
C PHE A 90 -4.87 -4.45 -6.59
N HIS A 91 -4.25 -4.10 -7.73
CA HIS A 91 -4.08 -2.68 -8.13
C HIS A 91 -5.24 -2.09 -8.92
N ASN A 92 -5.99 -2.88 -9.67
CA ASN A 92 -6.97 -2.39 -10.64
C ASN A 92 -8.08 -1.53 -10.02
N TRP A 93 -8.52 -1.87 -8.82
CA TRP A 93 -9.60 -1.14 -8.16
C TRP A 93 -9.20 0.30 -7.81
N LEU A 94 -7.97 0.49 -7.35
CA LEU A 94 -7.46 1.80 -6.94
C LEU A 94 -7.29 2.74 -8.13
N ILE A 95 -6.77 2.23 -9.25
CA ILE A 95 -6.58 2.98 -10.48
C ILE A 95 -7.92 3.45 -11.06
N ASN A 96 -8.94 2.60 -11.04
CA ASN A 96 -10.28 2.96 -11.48
C ASN A 96 -10.93 4.03 -10.59
N ILE A 97 -10.67 4.00 -9.28
CA ILE A 97 -11.13 5.04 -8.36
C ILE A 97 -10.46 6.37 -8.69
N TYR A 98 -9.14 6.40 -8.88
CA TYR A 98 -8.41 7.63 -9.23
C TYR A 98 -8.92 8.26 -10.53
N ALA A 99 -9.30 7.45 -11.51
CA ALA A 99 -9.83 7.94 -12.78
C ALA A 99 -11.19 8.65 -12.63
N ASN A 100 -12.05 8.16 -11.74
CA ASN A 100 -13.44 8.57 -11.64
C ASN A 100 -13.73 9.58 -10.52
N THR A 101 -12.80 9.74 -9.56
CA THR A 101 -12.96 10.71 -8.45
C THR A 101 -12.51 12.13 -8.86
N PRO A 102 -13.07 13.18 -8.23
CA PRO A 102 -12.59 14.56 -8.41
C PRO A 102 -11.11 14.69 -8.04
N THR A 103 -10.37 15.56 -8.75
CA THR A 103 -8.91 15.68 -8.60
C THR A 103 -8.45 16.02 -7.18
N ILE A 104 -9.17 16.88 -6.46
CA ILE A 104 -8.85 17.26 -5.08
C ILE A 104 -8.91 16.03 -4.15
N ILE A 105 -9.92 15.19 -4.33
CA ILE A 105 -10.10 13.98 -3.52
C ILE A 105 -9.06 12.92 -3.89
N THR A 106 -8.71 12.81 -5.17
CA THR A 106 -7.65 11.89 -5.60
C THR A 106 -6.29 12.22 -5.00
N ILE A 107 -5.94 13.50 -4.85
CA ILE A 107 -4.71 13.94 -4.17
C ILE A 107 -4.68 13.38 -2.74
N TRP A 108 -5.75 13.60 -2.00
CA TRP A 108 -5.86 13.16 -0.61
C TRP A 108 -5.71 11.64 -0.49
N ILE A 109 -6.49 10.89 -1.29
CA ILE A 109 -6.48 9.43 -1.26
C ILE A 109 -5.12 8.89 -1.75
N SER A 110 -4.48 9.49 -2.74
CA SER A 110 -3.24 8.96 -3.29
C SER A 110 -2.03 9.15 -2.37
N ILE A 111 -1.97 10.22 -1.60
CA ILE A 111 -0.79 10.58 -0.80
C ILE A 111 -0.96 10.10 0.63
N ILE A 112 -1.97 10.60 1.34
CA ILE A 112 -2.09 10.40 2.79
C ILE A 112 -2.34 8.95 3.14
N THR A 113 -3.28 8.29 2.45
CA THR A 113 -3.59 6.89 2.76
C THR A 113 -2.42 5.96 2.48
N LYS A 114 -1.65 6.20 1.39
CA LYS A 114 -0.48 5.37 1.08
C LYS A 114 0.64 5.56 2.09
N ILE A 115 0.96 6.80 2.45
CA ILE A 115 2.01 7.07 3.45
C ILE A 115 1.66 6.41 4.78
N SER A 116 0.42 6.57 5.27
CA SER A 116 0.02 6.00 6.56
C SER A 116 0.09 4.47 6.56
N ILE A 117 -0.37 3.81 5.50
CA ILE A 117 -0.34 2.34 5.43
C ILE A 117 1.10 1.82 5.25
N LEU A 118 1.92 2.51 4.45
CA LEU A 118 3.32 2.14 4.25
C LEU A 118 4.13 2.30 5.54
N THR A 119 3.89 3.34 6.35
CA THR A 119 4.55 3.50 7.65
C THR A 119 4.17 2.39 8.62
N VAL A 120 2.91 1.99 8.67
CA VAL A 120 2.47 0.84 9.49
C VAL A 120 3.14 -0.44 8.99
N LEU A 121 3.20 -0.67 7.68
CA LEU A 121 3.86 -1.83 7.11
C LEU A 121 5.36 -1.86 7.43
N TYR A 122 6.03 -0.69 7.35
CA TYR A 122 7.43 -0.55 7.75
C TYR A 122 7.64 -0.90 9.22
N THR A 123 6.83 -0.36 10.13
CA THR A 123 6.96 -0.64 11.58
C THR A 123 6.69 -2.11 11.91
N ILE A 124 5.73 -2.75 11.25
CA ILE A 124 5.46 -4.18 11.44
C ILE A 124 6.67 -5.00 11.00
N ILE A 125 7.20 -4.76 9.80
CA ILE A 125 8.32 -5.54 9.27
C ILE A 125 9.62 -5.25 10.04
N SER A 126 9.93 -4.01 10.41
CA SER A 126 11.14 -3.67 11.16
C SER A 126 11.14 -4.29 12.57
N ASN A 127 10.01 -4.30 13.25
CA ASN A 127 9.90 -4.90 14.59
C ASN A 127 9.86 -6.43 14.54
N SER A 128 9.27 -7.00 13.48
CA SER A 128 9.22 -8.45 13.28
C SER A 128 10.45 -9.03 12.59
N SER A 129 11.31 -8.18 11.98
CA SER A 129 12.48 -8.63 11.23
C SER A 129 13.47 -9.41 12.09
N ASN A 130 13.70 -8.98 13.32
CA ASN A 130 14.56 -9.71 14.26
C ASN A 130 13.94 -11.06 14.65
N ALA A 131 12.63 -11.14 14.69
CA ALA A 131 11.90 -12.35 15.00
C ALA A 131 11.71 -13.27 13.79
N LEU A 132 11.36 -12.71 12.66
CA LEU A 132 11.07 -13.47 11.42
C LEU A 132 12.36 -13.77 10.62
N LEU A 133 13.35 -12.87 10.61
CA LEU A 133 14.61 -13.04 9.89
C LEU A 133 15.70 -13.66 10.76
N GLY A 134 15.68 -13.50 12.08
CA GLY A 134 16.62 -14.15 12.99
C GLY A 134 16.51 -15.68 12.95
N TYR A 135 15.31 -16.21 12.78
CA TYR A 135 15.08 -17.63 12.56
C TYR A 135 15.59 -18.14 11.20
N VAL A 136 15.54 -17.30 10.18
CA VAL A 136 16.06 -17.65 8.83
C VAL A 136 17.56 -17.93 8.90
N SER A 137 18.33 -17.14 9.65
CA SER A 137 19.78 -17.36 9.78
C SER A 137 20.12 -18.62 10.59
N GLN A 138 19.28 -19.02 11.54
CA GLN A 138 19.50 -20.23 12.36
C GLN A 138 19.13 -21.52 11.60
N THR A 139 18.08 -21.50 10.77
CA THR A 139 17.69 -22.67 9.98
C THR A 139 18.66 -22.95 8.82
N PHE A 140 19.28 -21.93 8.23
CA PHE A 140 20.35 -22.11 7.26
C PHE A 140 21.61 -22.78 7.85
N ASN A 141 21.91 -22.50 9.15
CA ASN A 141 23.08 -23.08 9.82
C ASN A 141 22.85 -24.52 10.29
N ASN A 142 21.61 -24.94 10.51
CA ASN A 142 21.27 -26.27 11.03
C ASN A 142 21.02 -27.34 9.94
N GLY A 143 21.09 -26.99 8.65
CA GLY A 143 21.01 -27.95 7.55
C GLY A 143 19.65 -28.64 7.34
N ASP A 144 18.63 -28.28 8.15
CA ASP A 144 17.27 -28.81 8.01
C ASP A 144 16.60 -28.12 6.83
N GLY A 145 16.68 -28.77 5.66
CA GLY A 145 16.15 -28.30 4.37
C GLY A 145 14.62 -28.16 4.28
N SER A 146 13.93 -28.02 5.40
CA SER A 146 12.53 -27.61 5.40
C SER A 146 12.46 -26.14 5.03
N LEU A 147 11.99 -25.84 3.81
CA LEU A 147 11.51 -24.53 3.37
C LEU A 147 10.44 -24.07 4.38
N SER A 148 10.88 -23.50 5.50
CA SER A 148 9.96 -23.04 6.53
C SER A 148 9.13 -21.91 5.94
N ILE A 149 7.84 -21.90 6.25
CA ILE A 149 6.86 -20.88 5.82
C ILE A 149 7.36 -19.46 6.12
N ILE A 150 8.32 -19.29 7.04
CA ILE A 150 8.95 -18.03 7.43
C ILE A 150 9.77 -17.41 6.29
N ASN A 151 10.48 -18.22 5.50
CA ASN A 151 11.21 -17.76 4.32
C ASN A 151 10.25 -17.27 3.24
N SER A 152 8.95 -17.58 3.36
CA SER A 152 7.94 -17.19 2.39
C SER A 152 7.54 -15.71 2.47
N ILE A 153 7.61 -15.06 3.65
CA ILE A 153 7.18 -13.66 3.80
C ILE A 153 8.08 -12.68 3.01
N PRO A 154 9.41 -12.64 3.20
CA PRO A 154 10.27 -11.76 2.42
C PRO A 154 10.27 -12.13 0.94
N LEU A 155 10.18 -13.42 0.59
CA LEU A 155 10.07 -13.87 -0.79
C LEU A 155 8.74 -13.40 -1.42
N LEU A 156 7.63 -13.52 -0.71
CA LEU A 156 6.31 -13.05 -1.15
C LEU A 156 6.33 -11.53 -1.37
N LEU A 157 6.88 -10.76 -0.44
CA LEU A 157 7.03 -9.31 -0.58
C LEU A 157 7.96 -8.94 -1.74
N GLY A 158 9.04 -9.68 -1.94
CA GLY A 158 9.96 -9.50 -3.07
C GLY A 158 9.26 -9.72 -4.42
N ILE A 159 8.49 -10.80 -4.53
CA ILE A 159 7.69 -11.08 -5.73
C ILE A 159 6.67 -9.97 -5.98
N ILE A 160 5.92 -9.56 -4.97
CA ILE A 160 4.93 -8.50 -5.08
C ILE A 160 5.57 -7.17 -5.48
N SER A 161 6.77 -6.84 -4.93
CA SER A 161 7.49 -5.61 -5.28
C SER A 161 7.91 -5.61 -6.76
N LEU A 162 8.50 -6.69 -7.24
CA LEU A 162 8.93 -6.83 -8.64
C LEU A 162 7.74 -6.75 -9.60
N PHE A 163 6.69 -7.52 -9.34
CA PHE A 163 5.50 -7.50 -10.20
C PHE A 163 4.78 -6.14 -10.15
N SER A 164 4.75 -5.45 -9.01
CA SER A 164 4.14 -4.12 -8.93
C SER A 164 4.91 -3.09 -9.77
N ILE A 165 6.24 -3.18 -9.85
CA ILE A 165 7.06 -2.33 -10.72
C ILE A 165 6.79 -2.66 -12.19
N ILE A 166 6.81 -3.94 -12.56
CA ILE A 166 6.62 -4.39 -13.94
C ILE A 166 5.22 -4.01 -14.45
N PHE A 167 4.17 -4.43 -13.73
CA PHE A 167 2.78 -4.13 -14.12
C PHE A 167 2.46 -2.64 -14.04
N GLY A 168 3.08 -1.91 -13.12
CA GLY A 168 2.96 -0.46 -13.05
C GLY A 168 3.54 0.25 -14.26
N ALA A 169 4.74 -0.15 -14.69
CA ALA A 169 5.41 0.43 -15.85
C ALA A 169 4.65 0.10 -17.16
N PHE A 170 4.39 -1.17 -17.44
CA PHE A 170 3.71 -1.59 -18.66
C PHE A 170 2.24 -1.15 -18.70
N GLY A 171 1.53 -1.23 -17.58
CA GLY A 171 0.14 -0.80 -17.50
C GLY A 171 -0.04 0.70 -17.71
N GLY A 172 0.94 1.51 -17.32
CA GLY A 172 0.96 2.95 -17.54
C GLY A 172 1.09 3.35 -19.01
N LEU A 173 1.89 2.61 -19.80
CA LEU A 173 2.13 2.90 -21.21
C LEU A 173 0.87 2.81 -22.09
N GLY A 174 -0.08 1.96 -21.73
CA GLY A 174 -1.33 1.78 -22.48
C GLY A 174 -2.47 2.73 -22.10
N GLN A 175 -2.23 3.72 -21.21
CA GLN A 175 -3.31 4.58 -20.71
C GLN A 175 -3.38 5.92 -21.44
N PHE A 176 -4.62 6.34 -21.79
CA PHE A 176 -4.89 7.62 -22.45
C PHE A 176 -5.27 8.74 -21.46
N THR A 177 -5.64 8.41 -20.22
CA THR A 177 -6.06 9.40 -19.22
C THR A 177 -4.93 9.67 -18.22
N ILE A 178 -4.60 10.95 -18.02
CA ILE A 178 -3.50 11.39 -17.13
C ILE A 178 -3.69 10.85 -15.70
N LYS A 179 -4.93 10.84 -15.19
CA LYS A 179 -5.20 10.33 -13.85
C LYS A 179 -4.88 8.83 -13.70
N ARG A 180 -5.10 8.02 -14.73
CA ARG A 180 -4.71 6.61 -14.72
C ARG A 180 -3.19 6.44 -14.78
N ILE A 181 -2.51 7.24 -15.60
CA ILE A 181 -1.04 7.24 -15.68
C ILE A 181 -0.44 7.53 -14.28
N ILE A 182 -0.96 8.54 -13.58
CA ILE A 182 -0.53 8.84 -12.20
C ILE A 182 -0.86 7.68 -11.25
N GLY A 183 -2.00 7.00 -11.42
CA GLY A 183 -2.34 5.80 -10.67
C GLY A 183 -1.31 4.68 -10.84
N TYR A 184 -0.89 4.41 -12.08
CA TYR A 184 0.14 3.42 -12.39
C TYR A 184 1.53 3.84 -11.91
N SER A 185 1.89 5.12 -11.99
CA SER A 185 3.14 5.62 -11.38
C SER A 185 3.16 5.41 -9.86
N GLY A 186 2.01 5.61 -9.21
CA GLY A 186 1.83 5.30 -7.80
C GLY A 186 1.95 3.80 -7.47
N LEU A 187 1.64 2.90 -8.41
CA LEU A 187 1.87 1.46 -8.27
C LEU A 187 3.36 1.13 -8.34
N VAL A 188 4.10 1.72 -9.28
CA VAL A 188 5.57 1.56 -9.37
C VAL A 188 6.24 2.01 -8.08
N ASN A 189 5.88 3.19 -7.58
CA ASN A 189 6.45 3.73 -6.34
C ASN A 189 6.13 2.83 -5.14
N SER A 190 4.92 2.25 -5.05
CA SER A 190 4.61 1.30 -3.98
C SER A 190 5.49 0.05 -4.04
N GLY A 191 5.85 -0.42 -5.25
CA GLY A 191 6.82 -1.49 -5.44
C GLY A 191 8.21 -1.13 -4.89
N TYR A 192 8.72 0.07 -5.16
CA TYR A 192 9.98 0.54 -4.59
C TYR A 192 9.95 0.63 -3.07
N PHE A 193 8.85 1.11 -2.47
CA PHE A 193 8.70 1.14 -1.02
C PHE A 193 8.81 -0.25 -0.40
N ILE A 194 8.13 -1.24 -0.96
CA ILE A 194 8.18 -2.61 -0.47
C ILE A 194 9.61 -3.17 -0.60
N PHE A 195 10.30 -2.89 -1.71
CA PHE A 195 11.66 -3.32 -1.92
C PHE A 195 12.64 -2.72 -0.89
N ILE A 196 12.48 -1.42 -0.54
CA ILE A 196 13.28 -0.78 0.50
C ILE A 196 13.03 -1.42 1.86
N ILE A 197 11.77 -1.70 2.20
CA ILE A 197 11.41 -2.34 3.48
C ILE A 197 12.08 -3.71 3.61
N LEU A 198 12.23 -4.44 2.51
CA LEU A 198 12.90 -5.75 2.49
C LEU A 198 14.40 -5.68 2.74
N SER A 199 15.08 -4.60 2.37
CA SER A 199 16.55 -4.53 2.47
C SER A 199 17.09 -4.49 3.90
N ASN A 200 16.27 -4.08 4.87
CA ASN A 200 16.49 -4.09 6.33
C ASN A 200 17.94 -3.83 6.82
N ASN A 201 18.61 -2.83 6.21
CA ASN A 201 19.96 -2.39 6.58
C ASN A 201 19.88 -1.17 7.53
N ASN A 202 20.96 -0.80 8.19
CA ASN A 202 21.02 0.38 9.07
C ASN A 202 20.65 1.70 8.37
N SER A 203 20.75 1.78 7.03
CA SER A 203 20.40 2.94 6.21
C SER A 203 18.94 2.90 5.67
N THR A 204 18.17 1.85 5.92
CA THR A 204 16.83 1.69 5.33
C THR A 204 15.86 2.76 5.76
N LEU A 205 15.93 3.22 7.02
CA LEU A 205 15.07 4.27 7.55
C LEU A 205 15.28 5.60 6.80
N SER A 206 16.53 5.98 6.54
CA SER A 206 16.85 7.21 5.81
C SER A 206 16.39 7.14 4.34
N THR A 207 16.62 6.02 3.68
CA THR A 207 16.16 5.80 2.29
C THR A 207 14.63 5.74 2.21
N TYR A 208 13.97 5.17 3.20
CA TYR A 208 12.51 5.12 3.29
C TYR A 208 11.90 6.52 3.44
N ILE A 209 12.43 7.35 4.36
CA ILE A 209 11.96 8.73 4.56
C ILE A 209 12.18 9.57 3.30
N PHE A 210 13.36 9.44 2.66
CA PHE A 210 13.65 10.15 1.41
C PHE A 210 12.65 9.80 0.31
N ASN A 211 12.31 8.52 0.13
CA ASN A 211 11.32 8.09 -0.85
C ASN A 211 9.91 8.60 -0.55
N ILE A 212 9.48 8.63 0.73
CA ILE A 212 8.19 9.23 1.10
C ILE A 212 8.15 10.70 0.68
N TYR A 213 9.21 11.45 0.97
CA TYR A 213 9.29 12.86 0.62
C TYR A 213 9.24 13.06 -0.90
N GLN A 214 10.02 12.31 -1.66
CA GLN A 214 10.03 12.34 -3.13
C GLN A 214 8.65 11.99 -3.71
N TYR A 215 8.02 10.93 -3.22
CA TYR A 215 6.70 10.49 -3.65
C TYR A 215 5.64 11.56 -3.40
N SER A 216 5.60 12.15 -2.20
CA SER A 216 4.63 13.17 -1.85
C SER A 216 4.76 14.43 -2.72
N LEU A 217 5.99 14.92 -2.91
CA LEU A 217 6.24 16.09 -3.75
C LEU A 217 5.85 15.85 -5.22
N THR A 218 6.29 14.76 -5.80
CA THR A 218 5.98 14.45 -7.21
C THR A 218 4.49 14.33 -7.45
N HIS A 219 3.75 13.66 -6.57
CA HIS A 219 2.31 13.51 -6.73
C HIS A 219 1.55 14.83 -6.52
N ILE A 220 1.95 15.68 -5.55
CA ILE A 220 1.37 17.02 -5.37
C ILE A 220 1.55 17.85 -6.64
N VAL A 221 2.77 17.89 -7.18
CA VAL A 221 3.06 18.68 -8.39
C VAL A 221 2.24 18.22 -9.59
N TRP A 222 2.17 16.90 -9.84
CA TRP A 222 1.38 16.36 -10.93
C TRP A 222 -0.12 16.70 -10.83
N PHE A 223 -0.70 16.55 -9.65
CA PHE A 223 -2.11 16.86 -9.47
C PHE A 223 -2.39 18.37 -9.51
N MET A 224 -1.49 19.21 -9.01
CA MET A 224 -1.60 20.67 -9.14
C MET A 224 -1.58 21.10 -10.61
N LEU A 225 -0.70 20.53 -11.43
CA LEU A 225 -0.68 20.77 -12.88
C LEU A 225 -2.02 20.41 -13.55
N ILE A 226 -2.64 19.29 -13.16
CA ILE A 226 -3.95 18.90 -13.70
C ILE A 226 -5.02 19.90 -13.29
N LEU A 227 -5.02 20.39 -12.05
CA LEU A 227 -5.99 21.37 -11.57
C LEU A 227 -5.85 22.70 -12.32
N VAL A 228 -4.63 23.21 -12.46
CA VAL A 228 -4.36 24.47 -13.17
C VAL A 228 -4.80 24.38 -14.63
N ASN A 229 -4.43 23.31 -15.34
CA ASN A 229 -4.84 23.09 -16.72
C ASN A 229 -6.37 22.94 -16.86
N GLY A 230 -7.02 22.27 -15.90
CA GLY A 230 -8.48 22.14 -15.89
C GLY A 230 -9.19 23.48 -15.73
N LEU A 231 -8.69 24.37 -14.85
CA LEU A 231 -9.22 25.70 -14.65
C LEU A 231 -8.98 26.60 -15.87
N TYR A 232 -7.79 26.54 -16.47
CA TYR A 232 -7.45 27.29 -17.66
C TYR A 232 -8.36 26.95 -18.84
N TYR A 233 -8.59 25.65 -19.07
CA TYR A 233 -9.47 25.19 -20.15
C TYR A 233 -10.94 25.57 -19.91
N SER A 234 -11.40 25.52 -18.68
CA SER A 234 -12.74 25.95 -18.27
C SER A 234 -12.96 27.44 -18.56
N ASN A 235 -12.00 28.30 -18.18
CA ASN A 235 -12.08 29.74 -18.43
C ASN A 235 -12.10 30.07 -19.92
N ASN A 236 -11.26 29.43 -20.73
CA ASN A 236 -11.24 29.66 -22.18
C ASN A 236 -12.54 29.23 -22.85
N LYS A 237 -13.18 28.16 -22.37
CA LYS A 237 -14.47 27.72 -22.89
C LYS A 237 -15.59 28.71 -22.54
N ILE A 238 -15.55 29.35 -21.40
CA ILE A 238 -16.49 30.39 -20.99
C ILE A 238 -16.25 31.66 -21.83
N LEU A 239 -15.00 32.09 -21.99
CA LEU A 239 -14.63 33.23 -22.81
C LEU A 239 -15.07 33.05 -24.29
N ASN A 240 -14.84 31.89 -24.88
CA ASN A 240 -15.28 31.59 -26.24
C ASN A 240 -16.81 31.55 -26.38
N LYS A 241 -17.54 31.10 -25.36
CA LYS A 241 -19.01 31.18 -25.33
C LYS A 241 -19.51 32.62 -25.26
N LEU A 242 -18.85 33.48 -24.49
CA LEU A 242 -19.18 34.91 -24.39
C LEU A 242 -18.85 35.66 -25.71
N TYR A 243 -17.74 35.33 -26.34
CA TYR A 243 -17.38 35.90 -27.66
C TYR A 243 -18.37 35.56 -28.75
N ASN A 244 -18.79 34.27 -28.84
CA ASN A 244 -19.79 33.82 -29.83
C ASN A 244 -21.20 34.37 -29.54
N LYS A 245 -21.51 34.82 -28.32
CA LYS A 245 -22.82 35.41 -28.00
C LYS A 245 -22.91 36.89 -28.34
N ASN A 246 -21.77 37.57 -28.42
CA ASN A 246 -21.69 39.01 -28.73
C ASN A 246 -21.44 39.28 -30.25
N GLY A 247 -21.29 38.22 -31.05
CA GLY A 247 -21.03 38.27 -32.49
C GLY A 247 -22.26 37.91 -33.37
N SER A 248 -23.42 37.72 -32.75
CA SER A 248 -24.72 37.59 -33.40
C SER A 248 -25.66 38.70 -32.91
#